data_e0a05a4374806a07f182c82474a89fd7
#
_entry.id   e0a05a4374806a07f182c82474a89fd7
#
_cell.length_a   1.000
_cell.length_b   1.000
_cell.length_c   1.000
_cell.angle_alpha   90.00
_cell.angle_beta   90.00
_cell.angle_gamma   90.00
#
_symmetry.space_group_name_H-M   'P 1'
#
loop_
_entity.id
_entity.type
_entity.pdbx_description
1 polymer ?
#
loop_
_entity_poly.entity_id
_entity_poly.type
_entity_poly.pdbx_seq_one_letter_code
_entity_poly.pdbx_strand_id
1 'polypeptide(L)'
;MYSEVRKMNMFEEATSIFGMMKMRGLNQSQMAKTLGVSQSYVANKLRLLKHDPKHKARILELGLSERHARALLRLENLELRDYALEKIGERGFTVAESEALIDTLYEQKAPKLLGKSDKLSAVECFRSSVRTSIERLLSMGVEVKSRSYYFQDKLCITIAIEER
;
A
#
# COMPACT_ATOMS: atom_id res chain seq x y z
N MET A 1 1.43 28.14 -14.72
CA MET A 1 1.41 27.39 -13.43
C MET A 1 0.82 25.96 -13.56
N TYR A 2 -0.30 25.77 -14.31
CA TYR A 2 -0.92 24.44 -14.52
C TYR A 2 -0.10 23.53 -15.44
N SER A 3 0.69 24.07 -16.38
CA SER A 3 1.51 23.29 -17.31
C SER A 3 2.73 22.63 -16.64
N GLU A 4 3.22 23.16 -15.52
CA GLU A 4 4.31 22.55 -14.75
C GLU A 4 3.82 21.38 -13.90
N VAL A 5 2.58 21.45 -13.36
CA VAL A 5 1.94 20.36 -12.62
C VAL A 5 1.73 19.11 -13.49
N ARG A 6 1.55 19.29 -14.82
CA ARG A 6 1.43 18.17 -15.78
C ARG A 6 2.71 17.40 -16.04
N LYS A 7 3.87 17.97 -15.75
CA LYS A 7 5.19 17.31 -15.90
C LYS A 7 5.59 16.50 -14.69
N MET A 8 4.87 16.67 -13.57
CA MET A 8 5.12 15.96 -12.32
C MET A 8 4.49 14.55 -12.35
N ASN A 9 5.06 13.62 -11.63
CA ASN A 9 4.41 12.35 -11.40
C ASN A 9 3.15 12.53 -10.54
N MET A 10 2.26 11.52 -10.52
CA MET A 10 0.96 11.61 -9.85
C MET A 10 1.03 11.97 -8.35
N PHE A 11 2.09 11.57 -7.66
CA PHE A 11 2.28 11.84 -6.23
C PHE A 11 2.85 13.25 -5.99
N GLU A 12 3.73 13.71 -6.85
CA GLU A 12 4.24 15.09 -6.83
C GLU A 12 3.12 16.09 -7.09
N GLU A 13 2.29 15.81 -8.08
CA GLU A 13 1.10 16.60 -8.37
C GLU A 13 0.15 16.67 -7.16
N ALA A 14 -0.12 15.52 -6.53
CA ALA A 14 -0.96 15.45 -5.33
C ALA A 14 -0.35 16.26 -4.18
N THR A 15 0.97 16.19 -3.99
CA THR A 15 1.70 16.95 -2.96
C THR A 15 1.64 18.45 -3.22
N SER A 16 1.80 18.87 -4.49
CA SER A 16 1.70 20.27 -4.91
C SER A 16 0.31 20.84 -4.63
N ILE A 17 -0.74 20.09 -5.01
CA ILE A 17 -2.13 20.49 -4.74
C ILE A 17 -2.37 20.65 -3.23
N PHE A 18 -1.93 19.69 -2.43
CA PHE A 18 -2.06 19.74 -0.98
C PHE A 18 -1.32 20.93 -0.36
N GLY A 19 -0.10 21.20 -0.83
CA GLY A 19 0.71 22.35 -0.41
C GLY A 19 0.01 23.68 -0.71
N MET A 20 -0.50 23.84 -1.93
CA MET A 20 -1.27 25.04 -2.31
C MET A 20 -2.53 25.24 -1.48
N MET A 21 -3.25 24.15 -1.18
CA MET A 21 -4.43 24.21 -0.31
C MET A 21 -4.06 24.69 1.08
N LYS A 22 -3.00 24.15 1.68
CA LYS A 22 -2.52 24.54 3.01
C LYS A 22 -2.05 26.01 3.05
N MET A 23 -1.24 26.40 2.07
CA MET A 23 -0.69 27.77 2.04
C MET A 23 -1.79 28.84 1.90
N ARG A 24 -2.87 28.55 1.17
CA ARG A 24 -3.94 29.50 0.89
C ARG A 24 -5.19 29.30 1.76
N GLY A 25 -5.19 28.32 2.66
CA GLY A 25 -6.37 28.00 3.49
C GLY A 25 -7.59 27.54 2.68
N LEU A 26 -7.37 26.93 1.49
CA LEU A 26 -8.45 26.53 0.59
C LEU A 26 -8.96 25.12 0.93
N ASN A 27 -10.28 24.94 0.84
CA ASN A 27 -10.88 23.61 0.82
C ASN A 27 -10.82 22.99 -0.59
N GLN A 28 -11.19 21.71 -0.71
CA GLN A 28 -11.12 20.98 -1.99
C GLN A 28 -11.97 21.62 -3.10
N SER A 29 -13.14 22.14 -2.78
CA SER A 29 -14.04 22.78 -3.73
C SER A 29 -13.46 24.11 -4.26
N GLN A 30 -12.87 24.89 -3.37
CA GLN A 30 -12.21 26.14 -3.74
C GLN A 30 -10.95 25.88 -4.58
N MET A 31 -10.17 24.86 -4.19
CA MET A 31 -8.99 24.46 -4.96
C MET A 31 -9.37 23.97 -6.36
N ALA A 32 -10.44 23.20 -6.49
CA ALA A 32 -10.95 22.75 -7.78
C ALA A 32 -11.32 23.94 -8.70
N LYS A 33 -12.01 24.94 -8.16
CA LYS A 33 -12.31 26.17 -8.89
C LYS A 33 -11.05 26.91 -9.32
N THR A 34 -10.05 27.01 -8.45
CA THR A 34 -8.78 27.67 -8.73
C THR A 34 -8.01 26.96 -9.86
N LEU A 35 -8.06 25.63 -9.91
CA LEU A 35 -7.39 24.83 -10.94
C LEU A 35 -8.22 24.63 -12.21
N GLY A 36 -9.49 25.01 -12.24
CA GLY A 36 -10.39 24.75 -13.37
C GLY A 36 -10.72 23.27 -13.56
N VAL A 37 -10.78 22.49 -12.48
CA VAL A 37 -11.05 21.05 -12.49
C VAL A 37 -12.25 20.72 -11.57
N SER A 38 -12.70 19.45 -11.61
CA SER A 38 -13.76 19.01 -10.69
C SER A 38 -13.23 18.82 -9.26
N GLN A 39 -14.13 18.98 -8.28
CA GLN A 39 -13.80 18.69 -6.87
C GLN A 39 -13.39 17.22 -6.69
N SER A 40 -14.02 16.31 -7.44
CA SER A 40 -13.65 14.88 -7.45
C SER A 40 -12.22 14.64 -7.92
N TYR A 41 -11.73 15.44 -8.88
CA TYR A 41 -10.33 15.38 -9.31
C TYR A 41 -9.38 15.69 -8.15
N VAL A 42 -9.62 16.81 -7.46
CA VAL A 42 -8.82 17.21 -6.30
C VAL A 42 -8.87 16.14 -5.20
N ALA A 43 -10.07 15.66 -4.87
CA ALA A 43 -10.25 14.60 -3.88
C ALA A 43 -9.47 13.33 -4.23
N ASN A 44 -9.53 12.88 -5.49
CA ASN A 44 -8.81 11.70 -5.95
C ASN A 44 -7.29 11.89 -5.89
N LYS A 45 -6.77 13.06 -6.25
CA LYS A 45 -5.35 13.38 -6.11
C LYS A 45 -4.89 13.32 -4.65
N LEU A 46 -5.62 13.94 -3.74
CA LEU A 46 -5.29 13.94 -2.32
C LEU A 46 -5.32 12.53 -1.70
N ARG A 47 -6.19 11.65 -2.19
CA ARG A 47 -6.21 10.24 -1.74
C ARG A 47 -4.89 9.52 -1.99
N LEU A 48 -4.17 9.84 -3.08
CA LEU A 48 -2.89 9.22 -3.40
C LEU A 48 -1.82 9.45 -2.33
N LEU A 49 -1.93 10.55 -1.58
CA LEU A 49 -0.99 10.86 -0.50
C LEU A 49 -1.03 9.85 0.66
N LYS A 50 -2.12 9.04 0.75
CA LYS A 50 -2.26 7.98 1.75
C LYS A 50 -1.34 6.78 1.53
N HIS A 51 -0.72 6.66 0.34
CA HIS A 51 0.31 5.65 0.13
C HIS A 51 1.57 6.01 0.92
N ASP A 52 2.17 5.01 1.53
CA ASP A 52 3.49 5.17 2.12
C ASP A 52 4.59 5.33 1.05
N PRO A 53 5.79 5.78 1.43
CA PRO A 53 6.88 6.02 0.48
C PRO A 53 7.28 4.77 -0.33
N LYS A 54 7.25 3.58 0.28
CA LYS A 54 7.59 2.31 -0.37
C LYS A 54 6.60 1.99 -1.49
N HIS A 55 5.29 2.07 -1.21
CA HIS A 55 4.25 1.85 -2.21
C HIS A 55 4.30 2.89 -3.34
N LYS A 56 4.53 4.17 -3.03
CA LYS A 56 4.67 5.22 -4.04
C LYS A 56 5.81 4.92 -5.02
N ALA A 57 6.97 4.56 -4.48
CA ALA A 57 8.14 4.19 -5.30
C ALA A 57 7.82 2.99 -6.21
N ARG A 58 7.23 1.94 -5.65
CA ARG A 58 6.90 0.73 -6.39
C ARG A 58 5.83 0.95 -7.47
N ILE A 59 4.81 1.75 -7.19
CA ILE A 59 3.78 2.15 -8.16
C ILE A 59 4.40 2.88 -9.37
N LEU A 60 5.34 3.79 -9.11
CA LEU A 60 6.04 4.52 -10.18
C LEU A 60 6.98 3.61 -10.98
N GLU A 61 7.73 2.75 -10.30
CA GLU A 61 8.64 1.78 -10.91
C GLU A 61 7.91 0.84 -11.87
N LEU A 62 6.73 0.37 -11.48
CA LEU A 62 5.87 -0.50 -12.28
C LEU A 62 5.08 0.26 -13.37
N GLY A 63 5.22 1.59 -13.47
CA GLY A 63 4.49 2.40 -14.44
C GLY A 63 2.97 2.36 -14.26
N LEU A 64 2.48 2.08 -13.06
CA LEU A 64 1.06 1.96 -12.80
C LEU A 64 0.36 3.32 -12.88
N SER A 65 -0.87 3.31 -13.41
CA SER A 65 -1.67 4.52 -13.53
C SER A 65 -2.26 4.96 -12.18
N GLU A 66 -2.75 6.19 -12.13
CA GLU A 66 -3.47 6.73 -10.97
C GLU A 66 -4.69 5.86 -10.57
N ARG A 67 -5.35 5.22 -11.54
CA ARG A 67 -6.48 4.31 -11.27
C ARG A 67 -6.02 3.08 -10.49
N HIS A 68 -4.89 2.47 -10.86
CA HIS A 68 -4.28 1.38 -10.10
C HIS A 68 -3.95 1.82 -8.67
N ALA A 69 -3.29 2.98 -8.53
CA ALA A 69 -2.92 3.51 -7.23
C ALA A 69 -4.15 3.73 -6.33
N ARG A 70 -5.24 4.28 -6.88
CA ARG A 70 -6.48 4.48 -6.12
C ARG A 70 -7.17 3.16 -5.74
N ALA A 71 -7.16 2.19 -6.63
CA ALA A 71 -7.74 0.87 -6.34
C ALA A 71 -7.01 0.19 -5.18
N LEU A 72 -5.67 0.24 -5.16
CA LEU A 72 -4.84 -0.32 -4.09
C LEU A 72 -5.14 0.28 -2.70
N LEU A 73 -5.60 1.53 -2.63
CA LEU A 73 -5.99 2.16 -1.34
C LEU A 73 -7.24 1.54 -0.70
N ARG A 74 -8.00 0.72 -1.41
CA ARG A 74 -9.13 -0.03 -0.86
C ARG A 74 -8.67 -1.14 0.09
N LEU A 75 -7.43 -1.62 -0.09
CA LEU A 75 -6.79 -2.57 0.82
C LEU A 75 -6.16 -1.79 1.98
N GLU A 76 -6.79 -1.82 3.14
CA GLU A 76 -6.28 -1.16 4.35
C GLU A 76 -5.06 -1.89 4.92
N ASN A 77 -5.04 -3.22 4.80
CA ASN A 77 -3.92 -4.05 5.20
C ASN A 77 -2.74 -3.85 4.24
N LEU A 78 -1.59 -3.44 4.77
CA LEU A 78 -0.39 -3.14 4.00
C LEU A 78 0.19 -4.39 3.32
N GLU A 79 0.09 -5.55 3.94
CA GLU A 79 0.59 -6.81 3.39
C GLU A 79 -0.23 -7.26 2.18
N LEU A 80 -1.57 -7.12 2.25
CA LEU A 80 -2.44 -7.37 1.10
C LEU A 80 -2.17 -6.38 -0.03
N ARG A 81 -1.84 -5.15 0.30
CA ARG A 81 -1.47 -4.13 -0.69
C ARG A 81 -0.12 -4.44 -1.34
N ASP A 82 0.89 -4.86 -0.57
CA ASP A 82 2.18 -5.35 -1.08
C ASP A 82 1.95 -6.55 -2.02
N TYR A 83 1.17 -7.54 -1.59
CA TYR A 83 0.84 -8.70 -2.41
C TYR A 83 0.13 -8.32 -3.72
N ALA A 84 -0.86 -7.43 -3.65
CA ALA A 84 -1.57 -6.97 -4.85
C ALA A 84 -0.62 -6.24 -5.82
N LEU A 85 0.25 -5.37 -5.30
CA LEU A 85 1.26 -4.66 -6.09
C LEU A 85 2.21 -5.61 -6.81
N GLU A 86 2.70 -6.63 -6.12
CA GLU A 86 3.58 -7.66 -6.69
C GLU A 86 2.87 -8.40 -7.81
N LYS A 87 1.65 -8.88 -7.58
CA LYS A 87 0.87 -9.60 -8.59
C LYS A 87 0.50 -8.75 -9.80
N ILE A 88 0.14 -7.50 -9.59
CA ILE A 88 -0.14 -6.55 -10.68
C ILE A 88 1.12 -6.32 -11.52
N GLY A 89 2.28 -6.15 -10.88
CA GLY A 89 3.56 -5.94 -11.55
C GLY A 89 4.05 -7.17 -12.31
N GLU A 90 4.00 -8.36 -11.70
CA GLU A 90 4.43 -9.62 -12.32
C GLU A 90 3.62 -9.97 -13.57
N ARG A 91 2.31 -9.73 -13.54
CA ARG A 91 1.38 -10.14 -14.60
C ARG A 91 1.03 -9.04 -15.59
N GLY A 92 1.43 -7.80 -15.32
CA GLY A 92 1.10 -6.65 -16.16
C GLY A 92 -0.41 -6.40 -16.25
N PHE A 93 -1.12 -6.53 -15.13
CA PHE A 93 -2.58 -6.41 -15.09
C PHE A 93 -3.06 -5.04 -15.57
N THR A 94 -4.12 -5.06 -16.35
CA THR A 94 -4.92 -3.87 -16.66
C THR A 94 -5.60 -3.32 -15.41
N VAL A 95 -6.15 -2.11 -15.50
CA VAL A 95 -6.93 -1.51 -14.40
C VAL A 95 -8.07 -2.42 -13.96
N ALA A 96 -8.82 -3.00 -14.92
CA ALA A 96 -9.96 -3.86 -14.62
C ALA A 96 -9.54 -5.15 -13.90
N GLU A 97 -8.47 -5.81 -14.34
CA GLU A 97 -7.93 -7.01 -13.70
C GLU A 97 -7.39 -6.70 -12.30
N SER A 98 -6.76 -5.54 -12.14
CA SER A 98 -6.27 -5.07 -10.84
C SER A 98 -7.43 -4.80 -9.88
N GLU A 99 -8.50 -4.14 -10.35
CA GLU A 99 -9.71 -3.90 -9.56
C GLU A 99 -10.36 -5.24 -9.16
N ALA A 100 -10.47 -6.22 -10.06
CA ALA A 100 -10.99 -7.54 -9.76
C ALA A 100 -10.16 -8.31 -8.72
N LEU A 101 -8.82 -8.27 -8.83
CA LEU A 101 -7.93 -8.83 -7.82
C LEU A 101 -8.16 -8.17 -6.45
N ILE A 102 -8.22 -6.84 -6.42
CA ILE A 102 -8.43 -6.07 -5.19
C ILE A 102 -9.80 -6.37 -4.57
N ASP A 103 -10.85 -6.51 -5.39
CA ASP A 103 -12.19 -6.90 -4.91
C ASP A 103 -12.17 -8.28 -4.26
N THR A 104 -11.51 -9.23 -4.90
CA THR A 104 -11.32 -10.56 -4.34
C THR A 104 -10.59 -10.53 -3.00
N LEU A 105 -9.52 -9.75 -2.89
CA LEU A 105 -8.77 -9.60 -1.63
C LEU A 105 -9.54 -8.85 -0.55
N TYR A 106 -10.38 -7.89 -0.95
CA TYR A 106 -11.21 -7.11 -0.03
C TYR A 106 -12.36 -7.94 0.56
N GLU A 107 -13.05 -8.74 -0.27
CA GLU A 107 -14.18 -9.58 0.14
C GLU A 107 -13.73 -10.73 1.06
N GLN A 108 -12.51 -11.22 0.87
CA GLN A 108 -12.01 -12.38 1.59
C GLN A 108 -11.51 -12.08 2.99
N LYS A 109 -11.72 -10.91 3.57
CA LYS A 109 -11.48 -10.47 4.99
C LYS A 109 -10.70 -11.43 5.92
N ALA A 110 -10.06 -12.48 5.39
CA ALA A 110 -9.24 -13.44 6.12
C ALA A 110 -8.40 -14.27 5.16
N PRO A 111 -7.28 -14.86 5.59
CA PRO A 111 -6.34 -15.60 4.77
C PRO A 111 -6.92 -16.95 4.31
N LYS A 112 -7.86 -16.92 3.35
CA LYS A 112 -8.44 -18.13 2.73
C LYS A 112 -7.95 -18.34 1.28
N LEU A 113 -7.00 -17.53 0.83
CA LEU A 113 -6.58 -17.46 -0.57
C LEU A 113 -5.22 -18.06 -0.85
N LEU A 114 -4.97 -19.23 -0.27
CA LEU A 114 -3.79 -19.94 -0.71
C LEU A 114 -4.22 -21.30 -1.24
N GLY A 115 -4.33 -21.37 -2.56
CA GLY A 115 -4.44 -22.63 -3.26
C GLY A 115 -3.27 -23.56 -2.89
N LYS A 116 -3.41 -24.86 -3.11
CA LYS A 116 -2.43 -25.88 -2.71
C LYS A 116 -1.01 -25.63 -3.26
N SER A 117 -0.81 -24.77 -4.25
CA SER A 117 0.49 -24.39 -4.80
C SER A 117 1.19 -23.25 -4.03
N ASP A 118 0.44 -22.54 -3.20
CA ASP A 118 0.92 -21.31 -2.54
C ASP A 118 1.21 -21.47 -1.03
N LYS A 119 1.30 -22.71 -0.53
CA LYS A 119 1.67 -22.94 0.88
C LYS A 119 3.02 -22.30 1.24
N LEU A 120 3.97 -22.28 0.31
CA LEU A 120 5.27 -21.66 0.52
C LEU A 120 5.15 -20.14 0.61
N SER A 121 4.34 -19.55 -0.27
CA SER A 121 4.04 -18.10 -0.28
C SER A 121 3.30 -17.66 0.98
N ALA A 122 2.36 -18.48 1.50
CA ALA A 122 1.68 -18.22 2.75
C ALA A 122 2.61 -18.21 3.96
N VAL A 123 3.53 -19.15 4.00
CA VAL A 123 4.53 -19.24 5.05
C VAL A 123 5.47 -18.05 5.00
N GLU A 124 5.90 -17.63 3.81
CA GLU A 124 6.73 -16.43 3.64
C GLU A 124 5.99 -15.15 4.03
N CYS A 125 4.73 -15.00 3.65
CA CYS A 125 3.89 -13.87 4.05
C CYS A 125 3.71 -13.82 5.58
N PHE A 126 3.46 -14.96 6.21
CA PHE A 126 3.38 -15.07 7.66
C PHE A 126 4.71 -14.72 8.34
N ARG A 127 5.84 -15.21 7.81
CA ARG A 127 7.17 -14.84 8.33
C ARG A 127 7.45 -13.35 8.25
N SER A 128 7.09 -12.71 7.12
CA SER A 128 7.22 -11.26 6.94
C SER A 128 6.37 -10.48 7.94
N SER A 129 5.13 -10.92 8.17
CA SER A 129 4.21 -10.32 9.14
C SER A 129 4.76 -10.38 10.57
N VAL A 130 5.24 -11.55 10.97
CA VAL A 130 5.87 -11.76 12.28
C VAL A 130 7.10 -10.87 12.44
N ARG A 131 7.95 -10.80 11.41
CA ARG A 131 9.15 -9.96 11.41
C ARG A 131 8.81 -8.48 11.59
N THR A 132 7.86 -7.97 10.82
CA THR A 132 7.41 -6.57 10.92
C THR A 132 6.84 -6.25 12.30
N SER A 133 6.10 -7.20 12.90
CA SER A 133 5.57 -7.04 14.26
C SER A 133 6.68 -6.99 15.31
N ILE A 134 7.72 -7.83 15.16
CA ILE A 134 8.89 -7.82 16.03
C ILE A 134 9.67 -6.49 15.90
N GLU A 135 9.91 -6.03 14.67
CA GLU A 135 10.58 -4.75 14.41
C GLU A 135 9.83 -3.56 15.03
N ARG A 136 8.50 -3.60 15.00
CA ARG A 136 7.66 -2.58 15.65
C ARG A 136 7.82 -2.60 17.17
N LEU A 137 7.81 -3.78 17.81
CA LEU A 137 8.03 -3.91 19.25
C LEU A 137 9.42 -3.42 19.67
N LEU A 138 10.45 -3.80 18.90
CA LEU A 138 11.82 -3.33 19.13
C LEU A 138 11.92 -1.79 19.01
N SER A 139 11.23 -1.19 18.04
CA SER A 139 11.18 0.27 17.88
C SER A 139 10.48 1.00 19.04
N MET A 140 9.62 0.29 19.77
CA MET A 140 8.96 0.78 20.99
C MET A 140 9.77 0.53 22.25
N GLY A 141 11.00 -0.03 22.15
CA GLY A 141 11.88 -0.32 23.26
C GLY A 141 11.56 -1.63 23.99
N VAL A 142 10.74 -2.48 23.41
CA VAL A 142 10.42 -3.81 23.96
C VAL A 142 11.51 -4.81 23.57
N GLU A 143 12.08 -5.53 24.54
CA GLU A 143 13.03 -6.60 24.23
C GLU A 143 12.30 -7.83 23.69
N VAL A 144 12.62 -8.20 22.44
CA VAL A 144 12.03 -9.37 21.77
C VAL A 144 13.14 -10.30 21.30
N LYS A 145 13.09 -11.54 21.73
CA LYS A 145 13.96 -12.62 21.25
C LYS A 145 13.13 -13.54 20.35
N SER A 146 13.55 -13.76 19.12
CA SER A 146 12.87 -14.66 18.19
C SER A 146 13.82 -15.67 17.58
N ARG A 147 13.34 -16.89 17.40
CA ARG A 147 14.04 -17.97 16.67
C ARG A 147 13.05 -18.64 15.73
N SER A 148 13.48 -18.91 14.51
CA SER A 148 12.71 -19.72 13.56
C SER A 148 13.54 -20.88 13.05
N TYR A 149 12.96 -22.07 13.01
CA TYR A 149 13.60 -23.29 12.50
C TYR A 149 12.54 -24.22 11.90
N TYR A 150 12.98 -25.14 11.06
CA TYR A 150 12.11 -26.18 10.52
C TYR A 150 12.33 -27.48 11.30
N PHE A 151 11.24 -28.10 11.68
CA PHE A 151 11.24 -29.43 12.29
C PHE A 151 10.13 -30.28 11.64
N GLN A 152 10.50 -31.41 11.01
CA GLN A 152 9.58 -32.30 10.30
C GLN A 152 8.62 -31.55 9.35
N ASP A 153 9.18 -30.75 8.42
CA ASP A 153 8.46 -29.90 7.46
C ASP A 153 7.50 -28.86 8.09
N LYS A 154 7.62 -28.61 9.39
CA LYS A 154 6.87 -27.57 10.11
C LYS A 154 7.76 -26.38 10.39
N LEU A 155 7.31 -25.19 10.04
CA LEU A 155 7.93 -23.95 10.50
C LEU A 155 7.59 -23.72 11.97
N CYS A 156 8.61 -23.75 12.82
CA CYS A 156 8.49 -23.39 14.24
C CYS A 156 9.04 -21.98 14.43
N ILE A 157 8.24 -21.10 15.03
CA ILE A 157 8.63 -19.75 15.41
C ILE A 157 8.41 -19.59 16.90
N THR A 158 9.48 -19.28 17.63
CA THR A 158 9.42 -18.98 19.05
C THR A 158 9.71 -17.50 19.25
N ILE A 159 8.81 -16.80 19.93
CA ILE A 159 8.94 -15.39 20.25
C ILE A 159 8.87 -15.27 21.78
N ALA A 160 9.88 -14.69 22.40
CA ALA A 160 9.90 -14.33 23.81
C ALA A 160 9.90 -12.81 23.92
N ILE A 161 8.96 -12.27 24.68
CA ILE A 161 8.81 -10.85 24.95
C ILE A 161 9.02 -10.68 26.45
N GLU A 162 9.96 -9.84 26.84
CA GLU A 162 10.18 -9.50 28.25
C GLU A 162 9.38 -8.23 28.55
N GLU A 163 8.31 -8.38 29.35
CA GLU A 163 7.58 -7.25 29.93
C GLU A 163 8.36 -6.78 31.17
N ARG A 164 8.83 -5.53 31.11
CA ARG A 164 9.41 -4.84 32.28
C ARG A 164 8.36 -4.05 33.01
#